data_7d447c2dce87e66b880d4560a4411a50
#
_entry.id   7d447c2dce87e66b880d4560a4411a50
#
_cell.length_a   1.000
_cell.length_b   1.000
_cell.length_c   1.000
_cell.angle_alpha   90.00
_cell.angle_beta   90.00
_cell.angle_gamma   90.00
#
_symmetry.space_group_name_H-M   'P 1'
#
loop_
_entity.id
_entity.type
_entity.pdbx_description
1 polymer ?
#
loop_
_entity_poly.entity_id
_entity_poly.type
_entity_poly.pdbx_seq_one_letter_code
_entity_poly.pdbx_strand_id
1 'polypeptide(L)'
;ANPNTLYLFDGDMLSPSLMSGFDQGQNTIDLTNLVPFDLAVPGNHEFDFGPENFLQKMAASKYPWAAINITNADGSAIAGLGGVMVKEVGGLKVALIPVAQDTSPEVSSTGSLKFGPTVDMAIAAAKAAREGGADIVVGVVQTDMTNDRALIKSHAFDVILSGDDHSYATAYDGVTAYVETSIDGQFLTPVDLLVEVGMKDDKRTISWVPNFRFIDTATVTPDPASQALADTFAAKLDETLGVEIGTAETAMDSRRNVVRGEEATMGNLITDAMRAATGADVAIMNGGGIRGDRTYDAGAKLTRRDILTELPFGNVTMVTELPGAQILLALENAVSQVEKGSGRFAQVSGMTFAFDASAEAGARVSDVMVAGAALEADKIYKVAVNDYILGGGDGYAALGGGKLLTNAGGGNLVANDVMAYVEGLGKIAPTVEGRITKLGQ
;
A
#
# COMPACT_ATOMS: atom_id res chain seq x y z
N ALA A 1 30.67 -3.54 -13.72
CA ALA A 1 29.22 -3.73 -13.99
C ALA A 1 29.05 -4.18 -15.44
N ASN A 2 28.06 -5.03 -15.73
CA ASN A 2 27.71 -5.39 -17.10
C ASN A 2 27.02 -4.18 -17.75
N PRO A 3 27.53 -3.64 -18.89
CA PRO A 3 26.91 -2.48 -19.54
C PRO A 3 25.53 -2.80 -20.17
N ASN A 4 25.21 -4.11 -20.32
CA ASN A 4 23.95 -4.58 -20.85
C ASN A 4 22.95 -4.88 -19.74
N THR A 5 22.87 -4.03 -18.73
CA THR A 5 21.96 -4.16 -17.59
C THR A 5 20.99 -2.99 -17.55
N LEU A 6 19.72 -3.26 -17.30
CA LEU A 6 18.71 -2.28 -16.95
C LEU A 6 18.37 -2.43 -15.45
N TYR A 7 18.27 -1.30 -14.77
CA TYR A 7 17.84 -1.23 -13.36
C TYR A 7 16.44 -0.64 -13.32
N LEU A 8 15.46 -1.48 -12.97
CA LEU A 8 14.05 -1.20 -13.09
C LEU A 8 13.37 -1.28 -11.72
N PHE A 9 12.33 -0.49 -11.52
CA PHE A 9 11.53 -0.46 -10.30
C PHE A 9 10.04 -0.57 -10.62
N ASP A 10 9.35 -1.44 -9.92
CA ASP A 10 7.99 -1.90 -10.19
C ASP A 10 6.94 -1.45 -9.16
N GLY A 11 7.18 -0.33 -8.46
CA GLY A 11 6.18 0.39 -7.65
C GLY A 11 6.39 0.34 -6.15
N ASP A 12 5.69 1.24 -5.43
CA ASP A 12 5.54 1.29 -3.97
C ASP A 12 6.81 1.68 -3.20
N MET A 13 7.50 2.77 -3.61
CA MET A 13 8.68 3.23 -2.88
C MET A 13 8.44 4.42 -1.93
N LEU A 14 7.38 5.21 -2.15
CA LEU A 14 7.20 6.46 -1.41
C LEU A 14 6.59 6.26 -0.04
N SER A 15 5.80 5.22 0.15
CA SER A 15 5.02 4.91 1.35
C SER A 15 4.76 3.40 1.44
N PRO A 16 4.39 2.84 2.63
CA PRO A 16 4.48 3.48 3.94
C PRO A 16 5.84 3.26 4.61
N SER A 17 6.31 4.25 5.35
CA SER A 17 7.44 4.09 6.27
C SER A 17 7.38 5.16 7.35
N LEU A 18 8.15 4.99 8.45
CA LEU A 18 8.30 6.03 9.46
C LEU A 18 8.71 7.37 8.85
N MET A 19 9.66 7.33 7.92
CA MET A 19 10.16 8.53 7.26
C MET A 19 9.12 9.17 6.36
N SER A 20 8.33 8.35 5.62
CA SER A 20 7.31 8.86 4.71
C SER A 20 6.24 9.68 5.43
N GLY A 21 5.94 9.39 6.70
CA GLY A 21 5.06 10.21 7.53
C GLY A 21 5.59 11.62 7.78
N PHE A 22 6.91 11.86 7.67
CA PHE A 22 7.53 13.18 7.85
C PHE A 22 7.81 13.93 6.55
N ASP A 23 8.30 13.23 5.53
CA ASP A 23 8.81 13.86 4.32
C ASP A 23 8.08 13.42 3.05
N GLN A 24 7.00 12.63 3.25
CA GLN A 24 6.14 12.15 2.18
C GLN A 24 6.91 11.45 1.04
N GLY A 25 7.91 10.63 1.44
CA GLY A 25 8.74 9.85 0.52
C GLY A 25 9.94 10.61 -0.07
N GLN A 26 10.28 11.82 0.40
CA GLN A 26 11.43 12.56 -0.13
C GLN A 26 12.75 11.83 0.15
N ASN A 27 12.90 11.21 1.31
CA ASN A 27 14.07 10.41 1.67
C ASN A 27 14.36 9.30 0.66
N THR A 28 13.33 8.63 0.16
CA THR A 28 13.47 7.56 -0.83
C THR A 28 13.94 8.11 -2.18
N ILE A 29 13.38 9.25 -2.63
CA ILE A 29 13.84 9.93 -3.84
C ILE A 29 15.30 10.38 -3.72
N ASP A 30 15.69 10.93 -2.56
CA ASP A 30 17.07 11.38 -2.36
C ASP A 30 18.06 10.21 -2.38
N LEU A 31 17.70 9.06 -1.79
CA LEU A 31 18.51 7.83 -1.83
C LEU A 31 18.59 7.23 -3.22
N THR A 32 17.46 7.07 -3.91
CA THR A 32 17.41 6.48 -5.25
C THR A 32 18.05 7.37 -6.31
N ASN A 33 18.09 8.69 -6.08
CA ASN A 33 18.85 9.62 -6.91
C ASN A 33 20.38 9.42 -6.88
N LEU A 34 20.90 8.70 -5.88
CA LEU A 34 22.33 8.30 -5.85
C LEU A 34 22.61 7.15 -6.83
N VAL A 35 21.62 6.25 -7.02
CA VAL A 35 21.69 5.14 -7.97
C VAL A 35 20.39 5.13 -8.78
N PRO A 36 20.27 6.00 -9.81
CA PRO A 36 19.04 6.19 -10.56
C PRO A 36 18.60 4.92 -11.31
N PHE A 37 17.30 4.67 -11.34
CA PHE A 37 16.69 3.64 -12.17
C PHE A 37 16.75 4.00 -13.67
N ASP A 38 16.72 2.99 -14.50
CA ASP A 38 16.47 3.17 -15.93
C ASP A 38 15.00 3.45 -16.24
N LEU A 39 14.10 2.99 -15.37
CA LEU A 39 12.66 3.23 -15.37
C LEU A 39 12.08 2.88 -13.99
N ALA A 40 11.17 3.72 -13.51
CA ALA A 40 10.31 3.44 -12.36
C ALA A 40 8.83 3.47 -12.78
N VAL A 41 8.04 2.55 -12.21
CA VAL A 41 6.59 2.49 -12.39
C VAL A 41 5.94 2.89 -11.06
N PRO A 42 4.90 3.74 -11.06
CA PRO A 42 4.19 4.03 -9.82
C PRO A 42 3.29 2.86 -9.42
N GLY A 43 3.33 2.49 -8.15
CA GLY A 43 2.33 1.64 -7.51
C GLY A 43 1.22 2.46 -6.85
N ASN A 44 0.37 1.80 -6.05
CA ASN A 44 -0.69 2.50 -5.31
C ASN A 44 -0.10 3.37 -4.19
N HIS A 45 1.00 2.97 -3.56
CA HIS A 45 1.62 3.71 -2.46
C HIS A 45 2.38 4.98 -2.89
N GLU A 46 2.56 5.22 -4.17
CA GLU A 46 2.99 6.52 -4.69
C GLU A 46 1.92 7.60 -4.49
N PHE A 47 0.66 7.22 -4.31
CA PHE A 47 -0.47 8.14 -4.19
C PHE A 47 -1.01 8.30 -2.76
N ASP A 48 -0.41 7.72 -1.75
CA ASP A 48 -0.90 7.79 -0.35
C ASP A 48 -0.97 9.23 0.17
N PHE A 49 -0.08 10.11 -0.28
CA PHE A 49 -0.06 11.54 0.04
C PHE A 49 -0.68 12.41 -1.07
N GLY A 50 -1.50 11.82 -1.93
CA GLY A 50 -2.17 12.48 -3.04
C GLY A 50 -1.34 12.59 -4.32
N PRO A 51 -2.01 12.85 -5.46
CA PRO A 51 -1.35 12.91 -6.77
C PRO A 51 -0.37 14.07 -6.89
N GLU A 52 -0.62 15.21 -6.22
CA GLU A 52 0.27 16.36 -6.25
C GLU A 52 1.63 16.03 -5.61
N ASN A 53 1.63 15.24 -4.52
CA ASN A 53 2.88 14.78 -3.91
C ASN A 53 3.65 13.87 -4.87
N PHE A 54 2.99 12.89 -5.49
CA PHE A 54 3.63 12.03 -6.48
C PHE A 54 4.26 12.84 -7.61
N LEU A 55 3.53 13.81 -8.19
CA LEU A 55 4.06 14.66 -9.25
C LEU A 55 5.30 15.47 -8.80
N GLN A 56 5.33 15.96 -7.57
CA GLN A 56 6.51 16.63 -7.01
C GLN A 56 7.69 15.67 -6.86
N LYS A 57 7.46 14.45 -6.36
CA LYS A 57 8.51 13.43 -6.21
C LYS A 57 9.04 12.96 -7.56
N MET A 58 8.15 12.76 -8.53
CA MET A 58 8.51 12.45 -9.91
C MET A 58 9.41 13.56 -10.51
N ALA A 59 9.06 14.82 -10.32
CA ALA A 59 9.88 15.95 -10.79
C ALA A 59 11.23 16.07 -10.06
N ALA A 60 11.36 15.60 -8.84
CA ALA A 60 12.59 15.57 -8.04
C ALA A 60 13.49 14.37 -8.37
N SER A 61 12.96 13.36 -9.07
CA SER A 61 13.69 12.16 -9.45
C SER A 61 14.68 12.42 -10.59
N LYS A 62 15.85 11.79 -10.56
CA LYS A 62 16.85 11.82 -11.64
C LYS A 62 16.68 10.67 -12.65
N TYR A 63 15.54 9.99 -12.61
CA TYR A 63 15.19 8.86 -13.45
C TYR A 63 13.75 9.01 -13.96
N PRO A 64 13.42 8.37 -15.10
CA PRO A 64 12.08 8.45 -15.67
C PRO A 64 11.07 7.62 -14.87
N TRP A 65 9.88 8.19 -14.65
CA TRP A 65 8.69 7.48 -14.25
C TRP A 65 7.80 7.25 -15.45
N ALA A 66 7.16 6.09 -15.55
CA ALA A 66 6.24 5.79 -16.64
C ALA A 66 5.09 4.86 -16.21
N ALA A 67 3.93 5.08 -16.81
CA ALA A 67 2.79 4.19 -16.77
C ALA A 67 1.89 4.47 -17.98
N ILE A 68 1.53 3.42 -18.72
CA ILE A 68 0.71 3.59 -19.95
C ILE A 68 -0.78 3.75 -19.66
N ASN A 69 -1.21 3.42 -18.45
CA ASN A 69 -2.62 3.32 -18.08
C ASN A 69 -3.09 4.38 -17.08
N ILE A 70 -2.25 5.39 -16.75
CA ILE A 70 -2.64 6.49 -15.87
C ILE A 70 -2.82 7.77 -16.69
N THR A 71 -3.93 8.46 -16.49
CA THR A 71 -4.26 9.73 -17.17
C THR A 71 -4.88 10.74 -16.21
N ASN A 72 -4.91 12.00 -16.63
CA ASN A 72 -5.72 13.02 -15.98
C ASN A 72 -7.22 12.71 -16.07
N ALA A 73 -8.04 13.40 -15.28
CA ALA A 73 -9.49 13.25 -15.27
C ALA A 73 -10.16 13.41 -16.64
N ASP A 74 -9.60 14.25 -17.50
CA ASP A 74 -10.08 14.51 -18.87
C ASP A 74 -9.53 13.51 -19.90
N GLY A 75 -8.70 12.55 -19.48
CA GLY A 75 -8.06 11.56 -20.34
C GLY A 75 -6.76 12.03 -21.00
N SER A 76 -6.29 13.24 -20.72
CA SER A 76 -4.99 13.72 -21.21
C SER A 76 -3.84 13.04 -20.46
N ALA A 77 -2.67 13.00 -21.12
CA ALA A 77 -1.45 12.48 -20.52
C ALA A 77 -0.99 13.35 -19.33
N ILE A 78 -0.42 12.71 -18.31
CA ILE A 78 0.19 13.40 -17.18
C ILE A 78 1.56 13.93 -17.60
N ALA A 79 1.80 15.22 -17.37
CA ALA A 79 3.07 15.84 -17.72
C ALA A 79 4.24 15.20 -16.92
N GLY A 80 5.26 14.74 -17.62
CA GLY A 80 6.43 14.09 -17.03
C GLY A 80 6.30 12.58 -16.83
N LEU A 81 5.08 12.01 -16.84
CA LEU A 81 4.88 10.57 -16.81
C LEU A 81 5.03 9.99 -18.20
N GLY A 82 5.99 9.07 -18.39
CA GLY A 82 6.28 8.44 -19.66
C GLY A 82 5.31 7.30 -19.99
N GLY A 83 5.45 6.79 -21.22
CA GLY A 83 4.77 5.60 -21.71
C GLY A 83 5.74 4.46 -21.99
N VAL A 84 5.44 3.65 -23.01
CA VAL A 84 6.34 2.59 -23.48
C VAL A 84 7.71 3.17 -23.83
N MET A 85 8.77 2.53 -23.32
CA MET A 85 10.15 2.94 -23.58
C MET A 85 10.87 1.84 -24.34
N VAL A 86 11.63 2.20 -25.38
CA VAL A 86 12.50 1.26 -26.10
C VAL A 86 13.95 1.66 -25.87
N LYS A 87 14.74 0.72 -25.35
CA LYS A 87 16.18 0.88 -25.14
C LYS A 87 16.97 -0.10 -26.00
N GLU A 88 18.14 0.32 -26.42
CA GLU A 88 19.09 -0.58 -27.09
C GLU A 88 20.06 -1.15 -26.04
N VAL A 89 20.04 -2.47 -25.87
CA VAL A 89 20.82 -3.20 -24.85
C VAL A 89 21.51 -4.37 -25.54
N GLY A 90 22.84 -4.37 -25.56
CA GLY A 90 23.62 -5.44 -26.21
C GLY A 90 23.32 -5.62 -27.72
N GLY A 91 22.89 -4.58 -28.42
CA GLY A 91 22.47 -4.66 -29.81
C GLY A 91 21.07 -5.20 -30.05
N LEU A 92 20.27 -5.31 -28.96
CA LEU A 92 18.86 -5.71 -28.99
C LEU A 92 17.96 -4.52 -28.66
N LYS A 93 16.82 -4.43 -29.34
CA LYS A 93 15.76 -3.49 -28.99
C LYS A 93 14.91 -4.09 -27.87
N VAL A 94 15.04 -3.55 -26.67
CA VAL A 94 14.29 -3.96 -25.48
C VAL A 94 13.16 -2.96 -25.25
N ALA A 95 11.91 -3.41 -25.36
CA ALA A 95 10.74 -2.58 -25.04
C ALA A 95 10.34 -2.81 -23.58
N LEU A 96 10.22 -1.73 -22.82
CA LEU A 96 9.72 -1.70 -21.44
C LEU A 96 8.27 -1.24 -21.46
N ILE A 97 7.39 -2.05 -20.92
CA ILE A 97 5.94 -1.80 -20.86
C ILE A 97 5.58 -1.51 -19.39
N PRO A 98 5.52 -0.23 -19.01
CA PRO A 98 5.23 0.17 -17.62
C PRO A 98 3.72 0.23 -17.40
N VAL A 99 3.23 -0.47 -16.36
CA VAL A 99 1.79 -0.54 -16.06
C VAL A 99 1.55 -0.53 -14.56
N ALA A 100 0.68 0.37 -14.11
CA ALA A 100 0.20 0.43 -12.73
C ALA A 100 -1.08 -0.39 -12.56
N GLN A 101 -1.39 -0.75 -11.32
CA GLN A 101 -2.61 -1.44 -10.95
C GLN A 101 -3.84 -0.54 -11.13
N ASP A 102 -4.87 -1.04 -11.82
CA ASP A 102 -6.10 -0.28 -12.08
C ASP A 102 -7.03 -0.15 -10.88
N THR A 103 -6.82 -0.95 -9.84
CA THR A 103 -7.50 -0.85 -8.54
C THR A 103 -6.86 0.15 -7.57
N SER A 104 -5.76 0.81 -7.95
CA SER A 104 -5.11 1.84 -7.10
C SER A 104 -6.06 2.90 -6.56
N PRO A 105 -7.10 3.37 -7.29
CA PRO A 105 -8.09 4.30 -6.73
C PRO A 105 -8.94 3.75 -5.58
N GLU A 106 -9.02 2.43 -5.44
CA GLU A 106 -9.77 1.76 -4.37
C GLU A 106 -8.96 1.64 -3.07
N VAL A 107 -7.63 1.70 -3.18
CA VAL A 107 -6.71 1.38 -2.08
C VAL A 107 -5.73 2.52 -1.74
N SER A 108 -5.78 3.66 -2.46
CA SER A 108 -4.93 4.82 -2.22
C SER A 108 -5.60 6.14 -2.63
N SER A 109 -4.97 7.27 -2.32
CA SER A 109 -5.50 8.63 -2.52
C SER A 109 -5.15 9.17 -3.92
N THR A 110 -5.66 8.55 -4.98
CA THR A 110 -5.31 8.93 -6.36
C THR A 110 -6.01 10.21 -6.89
N GLY A 111 -6.89 10.82 -6.09
CA GLY A 111 -7.62 12.02 -6.48
C GLY A 111 -8.52 11.80 -7.70
N SER A 112 -8.38 12.66 -8.71
CA SER A 112 -9.16 12.58 -9.95
C SER A 112 -8.46 11.83 -11.09
N LEU A 113 -7.30 11.23 -10.86
CA LEU A 113 -6.59 10.44 -11.86
C LEU A 113 -7.42 9.22 -12.29
N LYS A 114 -7.27 8.82 -13.53
CA LYS A 114 -7.93 7.64 -14.09
C LYS A 114 -6.90 6.56 -14.37
N PHE A 115 -7.26 5.34 -14.02
CA PHE A 115 -6.47 4.14 -14.26
C PHE A 115 -7.23 3.25 -15.24
N GLY A 116 -6.58 2.95 -16.35
CA GLY A 116 -7.12 2.04 -17.35
C GLY A 116 -6.81 0.58 -17.01
N PRO A 117 -7.51 -0.40 -17.64
CA PRO A 117 -7.40 -1.82 -17.30
C PRO A 117 -5.97 -2.34 -17.48
N THR A 118 -5.37 -2.78 -16.38
CA THR A 118 -3.97 -3.20 -16.27
C THR A 118 -3.61 -4.26 -17.31
N VAL A 119 -4.30 -5.39 -17.31
CA VAL A 119 -3.97 -6.55 -18.14
C VAL A 119 -4.16 -6.26 -19.64
N ASP A 120 -5.30 -5.70 -20.01
CA ASP A 120 -5.63 -5.47 -21.42
C ASP A 120 -4.70 -4.45 -22.07
N MET A 121 -4.41 -3.35 -21.36
CA MET A 121 -3.50 -2.31 -21.86
C MET A 121 -2.07 -2.81 -21.93
N ALA A 122 -1.61 -3.58 -20.95
CA ALA A 122 -0.28 -4.19 -20.94
C ALA A 122 -0.08 -5.12 -22.15
N ILE A 123 -1.02 -6.04 -22.40
CA ILE A 123 -0.97 -6.99 -23.51
C ILE A 123 -1.03 -6.28 -24.85
N ALA A 124 -1.89 -5.27 -24.99
CA ALA A 124 -1.98 -4.50 -26.24
C ALA A 124 -0.67 -3.75 -26.55
N ALA A 125 -0.07 -3.11 -25.53
CA ALA A 125 1.19 -2.41 -25.66
C ALA A 125 2.36 -3.36 -25.98
N ALA A 126 2.41 -4.52 -25.33
CA ALA A 126 3.44 -5.53 -25.58
C ALA A 126 3.39 -6.04 -27.05
N LYS A 127 2.18 -6.34 -27.55
CA LYS A 127 1.98 -6.75 -28.96
C LYS A 127 2.40 -5.65 -29.92
N ALA A 128 1.99 -4.41 -29.67
CA ALA A 128 2.38 -3.26 -30.51
C ALA A 128 3.89 -3.04 -30.51
N ALA A 129 4.57 -3.20 -29.37
CA ALA A 129 6.02 -3.12 -29.28
C ALA A 129 6.71 -4.22 -30.10
N ARG A 130 6.18 -5.44 -30.06
CA ARG A 130 6.69 -6.56 -30.87
C ARG A 130 6.51 -6.31 -32.37
N GLU A 131 5.33 -5.84 -32.78
CA GLU A 131 5.05 -5.43 -34.16
C GLU A 131 5.95 -4.26 -34.61
N GLY A 132 6.30 -3.36 -33.68
CA GLY A 132 7.25 -2.28 -33.88
C GLY A 132 8.71 -2.71 -33.95
N GLY A 133 8.99 -4.04 -33.87
CA GLY A 133 10.32 -4.62 -34.03
C GLY A 133 11.15 -4.68 -32.74
N ALA A 134 10.52 -4.73 -31.57
CA ALA A 134 11.21 -5.07 -30.34
C ALA A 134 11.71 -6.51 -30.37
N ASP A 135 12.97 -6.72 -30.01
CA ASP A 135 13.60 -8.02 -29.89
C ASP A 135 13.18 -8.71 -28.57
N ILE A 136 13.12 -7.98 -27.49
CA ILE A 136 12.70 -8.40 -26.14
C ILE A 136 11.62 -7.44 -25.65
N VAL A 137 10.57 -7.97 -25.03
CA VAL A 137 9.49 -7.20 -24.41
C VAL A 137 9.45 -7.50 -22.91
N VAL A 138 9.65 -6.48 -22.09
CA VAL A 138 9.67 -6.57 -20.64
C VAL A 138 8.46 -5.82 -20.08
N GLY A 139 7.60 -6.51 -19.33
CA GLY A 139 6.60 -5.89 -18.47
C GLY A 139 7.28 -5.41 -17.18
N VAL A 140 7.09 -4.14 -16.84
CA VAL A 140 7.44 -3.58 -15.53
C VAL A 140 6.11 -3.18 -14.92
N VAL A 141 5.57 -4.03 -14.06
CA VAL A 141 4.18 -3.96 -13.67
C VAL A 141 4.05 -3.92 -12.14
N GLN A 142 3.08 -3.17 -11.67
CA GLN A 142 2.66 -3.21 -10.28
C GLN A 142 1.21 -3.70 -10.28
N THR A 143 0.99 -4.95 -9.86
CA THR A 143 -0.32 -5.59 -9.93
C THR A 143 -0.37 -6.89 -9.12
N ASP A 144 -1.60 -7.36 -8.82
CA ASP A 144 -1.83 -8.58 -8.06
C ASP A 144 -1.49 -9.87 -8.85
N MET A 145 -1.29 -10.97 -8.12
CA MET A 145 -0.97 -12.29 -8.66
C MET A 145 -2.04 -12.84 -9.65
N THR A 146 -3.28 -12.39 -9.57
CA THR A 146 -4.34 -12.80 -10.51
C THR A 146 -4.08 -12.21 -11.89
N ASN A 147 -3.76 -10.94 -11.92
CA ASN A 147 -3.37 -10.20 -13.11
C ASN A 147 -2.04 -10.71 -13.68
N ASP A 148 -1.05 -10.95 -12.81
CA ASP A 148 0.24 -11.54 -13.20
C ASP A 148 0.07 -12.86 -13.94
N ARG A 149 -0.75 -13.74 -13.41
CA ARG A 149 -1.07 -15.01 -14.09
C ARG A 149 -1.73 -14.82 -15.45
N ALA A 150 -2.55 -13.78 -15.60
CA ALA A 150 -3.16 -13.44 -16.89
C ALA A 150 -2.10 -12.91 -17.87
N LEU A 151 -1.18 -12.05 -17.39
CA LEU A 151 -0.06 -11.55 -18.20
C LEU A 151 0.88 -12.68 -18.65
N ILE A 152 1.28 -13.58 -17.75
CA ILE A 152 2.11 -14.75 -18.07
C ILE A 152 1.43 -15.59 -19.15
N LYS A 153 0.17 -15.97 -18.95
CA LYS A 153 -0.61 -16.80 -19.89
C LYS A 153 -0.81 -16.15 -21.26
N SER A 154 -0.69 -14.83 -21.35
CA SER A 154 -0.84 -14.11 -22.63
C SER A 154 0.31 -14.39 -23.59
N HIS A 155 1.50 -14.76 -23.07
CA HIS A 155 2.76 -14.91 -23.82
C HIS A 155 3.11 -13.66 -24.66
N ALA A 156 2.62 -12.49 -24.27
CA ALA A 156 2.94 -11.24 -24.95
C ALA A 156 4.31 -10.67 -24.52
N PHE A 157 4.82 -11.13 -23.37
CA PHE A 157 6.06 -10.68 -22.75
C PHE A 157 7.12 -11.77 -22.76
N ASP A 158 8.39 -11.38 -22.89
CA ASP A 158 9.52 -12.26 -22.62
C ASP A 158 9.82 -12.30 -21.12
N VAL A 159 9.78 -11.14 -20.45
CA VAL A 159 10.02 -11.02 -19.01
C VAL A 159 8.92 -10.16 -18.39
N ILE A 160 8.47 -10.53 -17.21
CA ILE A 160 7.59 -9.73 -16.34
C ILE A 160 8.30 -9.54 -15.01
N LEU A 161 8.50 -8.26 -14.64
CA LEU A 161 8.91 -7.83 -13.31
C LEU A 161 7.67 -7.25 -12.64
N SER A 162 7.27 -7.82 -11.51
CA SER A 162 6.03 -7.44 -10.81
C SER A 162 6.29 -7.07 -9.35
N GLY A 163 5.48 -6.16 -8.83
CA GLY A 163 5.35 -5.80 -7.43
C GLY A 163 3.90 -5.87 -6.97
N ASP A 164 3.56 -5.44 -5.75
CA ASP A 164 2.26 -5.37 -5.08
C ASP A 164 2.03 -6.45 -4.00
N ASP A 165 2.08 -7.73 -4.37
CA ASP A 165 1.70 -8.84 -3.48
C ASP A 165 2.76 -9.20 -2.43
N HIS A 166 3.94 -8.59 -2.49
CA HIS A 166 5.09 -8.90 -1.63
C HIS A 166 5.58 -10.35 -1.75
N SER A 167 5.32 -11.00 -2.87
CA SER A 167 5.67 -12.41 -3.09
C SER A 167 7.17 -12.56 -3.38
N TYR A 168 7.76 -13.62 -2.87
CA TYR A 168 9.11 -14.05 -3.23
C TYR A 168 8.97 -15.17 -4.27
N ALA A 169 8.88 -14.80 -5.55
CA ALA A 169 8.48 -15.72 -6.58
C ALA A 169 9.26 -15.57 -7.89
N THR A 170 9.50 -16.70 -8.55
CA THR A 170 9.93 -16.77 -9.95
C THR A 170 9.17 -17.85 -10.68
N ALA A 171 8.93 -17.65 -11.96
CA ALA A 171 8.38 -18.66 -12.86
C ALA A 171 8.98 -18.53 -14.26
N TYR A 172 9.04 -19.65 -14.98
CA TYR A 172 9.36 -19.68 -16.41
C TYR A 172 8.59 -20.84 -17.05
N ASP A 173 7.71 -20.52 -17.97
CA ASP A 173 6.86 -21.51 -18.66
C ASP A 173 7.40 -21.98 -20.03
N GLY A 174 8.61 -21.57 -20.36
CA GLY A 174 9.26 -21.81 -21.65
C GLY A 174 9.09 -20.67 -22.66
N VAL A 175 8.28 -19.65 -22.34
CA VAL A 175 8.03 -18.46 -23.17
C VAL A 175 8.21 -17.17 -22.37
N THR A 176 7.59 -17.07 -21.20
CA THR A 176 7.60 -15.89 -20.34
C THR A 176 8.33 -16.19 -19.03
N ALA A 177 9.32 -15.37 -18.69
CA ALA A 177 9.96 -15.35 -17.39
C ALA A 177 9.24 -14.33 -16.48
N TYR A 178 8.99 -14.71 -15.24
CA TYR A 178 8.32 -13.87 -14.23
C TYR A 178 9.14 -13.81 -12.95
N VAL A 179 9.17 -12.64 -12.32
CA VAL A 179 9.75 -12.45 -10.99
C VAL A 179 8.98 -11.40 -10.20
N GLU A 180 8.86 -11.65 -8.91
CA GLU A 180 8.48 -10.72 -7.87
C GLU A 180 9.45 -10.83 -6.69
N THR A 181 9.92 -9.71 -6.13
CA THR A 181 11.12 -9.64 -5.29
C THR A 181 10.86 -9.48 -3.80
N SER A 182 9.68 -9.84 -3.29
CA SER A 182 9.33 -9.65 -1.88
C SER A 182 9.08 -8.16 -1.53
N ILE A 183 9.42 -7.71 -0.34
CA ILE A 183 9.02 -6.44 0.26
C ILE A 183 10.24 -5.61 0.69
N ASP A 184 10.10 -4.30 0.80
CA ASP A 184 11.02 -3.36 1.47
C ASP A 184 12.48 -3.42 0.97
N GLY A 185 12.70 -3.79 -0.29
CA GLY A 185 14.04 -3.91 -0.83
C GLY A 185 14.90 -5.00 -0.18
N GLN A 186 14.29 -6.00 0.49
CA GLN A 186 14.99 -7.13 1.09
C GLN A 186 15.82 -7.91 0.08
N PHE A 187 15.33 -7.96 -1.16
CA PHE A 187 16.02 -8.65 -2.25
C PHE A 187 16.18 -7.75 -3.46
N LEU A 188 17.30 -7.94 -4.15
CA LEU A 188 17.49 -7.50 -5.53
C LEU A 188 17.48 -8.75 -6.41
N THR A 189 16.65 -8.78 -7.45
CA THR A 189 16.49 -9.96 -8.30
C THR A 189 16.93 -9.72 -9.73
N PRO A 190 18.22 -9.95 -10.06
CA PRO A 190 18.66 -9.96 -11.44
C PRO A 190 18.04 -11.11 -12.22
N VAL A 191 17.48 -10.80 -13.38
CA VAL A 191 17.06 -11.76 -14.41
C VAL A 191 18.07 -11.68 -15.56
N ASP A 192 19.03 -12.59 -15.60
CA ASP A 192 20.02 -12.62 -16.66
C ASP A 192 19.44 -13.38 -17.85
N LEU A 193 19.32 -12.76 -19.00
CA LEU A 193 18.93 -13.43 -20.25
C LEU A 193 20.17 -13.84 -21.05
N LEU A 194 20.36 -15.14 -21.24
CA LEU A 194 21.35 -15.64 -22.18
C LEU A 194 20.71 -15.65 -23.56
N VAL A 195 21.08 -14.66 -24.41
CA VAL A 195 20.44 -14.42 -25.71
C VAL A 195 21.29 -14.91 -26.83
N GLU A 196 20.70 -15.67 -27.77
CA GLU A 196 21.28 -16.06 -29.03
C GLU A 196 20.57 -15.37 -30.20
N VAL A 197 21.35 -14.73 -31.07
CA VAL A 197 20.86 -14.09 -32.30
C VAL A 197 21.22 -14.97 -33.48
N GLY A 198 20.21 -15.50 -34.15
CA GLY A 198 20.35 -16.36 -35.31
C GLY A 198 19.69 -15.79 -36.57
N MET A 199 19.78 -16.55 -37.65
CA MET A 199 19.06 -16.32 -38.91
C MET A 199 18.33 -17.59 -39.31
N LYS A 200 17.05 -17.47 -39.66
CA LYS A 200 16.24 -18.55 -40.20
C LYS A 200 15.42 -18.00 -41.37
N ASP A 201 15.50 -18.64 -42.52
CA ASP A 201 14.79 -18.21 -43.76
C ASP A 201 14.97 -16.70 -44.05
N ASP A 202 16.22 -16.23 -43.98
CA ASP A 202 16.65 -14.82 -44.12
C ASP A 202 16.04 -13.84 -43.11
N LYS A 203 15.40 -14.34 -42.03
CA LYS A 203 14.87 -13.52 -40.95
C LYS A 203 15.75 -13.66 -39.73
N ARG A 204 16.00 -12.54 -39.06
CA ARG A 204 16.64 -12.51 -37.73
C ARG A 204 15.75 -13.22 -36.73
N THR A 205 16.35 -14.10 -35.95
CA THR A 205 15.67 -14.84 -34.86
C THR A 205 16.38 -14.56 -33.54
N ILE A 206 15.59 -14.40 -32.50
CA ILE A 206 16.07 -14.23 -31.13
C ILE A 206 15.56 -15.44 -30.32
N SER A 207 16.45 -16.08 -29.61
CA SER A 207 16.13 -17.07 -28.58
C SER A 207 16.89 -16.73 -27.31
N TRP A 208 16.32 -17.05 -26.16
CA TRP A 208 16.91 -16.71 -24.88
C TRP A 208 16.50 -17.72 -23.80
N VAL A 209 17.31 -17.79 -22.73
CA VAL A 209 17.05 -18.57 -21.54
C VAL A 209 17.27 -17.69 -20.31
N PRO A 210 16.35 -17.65 -19.35
CA PRO A 210 16.51 -16.84 -18.14
C PRO A 210 17.37 -17.58 -17.09
N ASN A 211 18.11 -16.79 -16.33
CA ASN A 211 18.72 -17.21 -15.08
C ASN A 211 18.34 -16.21 -13.98
N PHE A 212 17.67 -16.70 -12.95
CA PHE A 212 17.21 -15.88 -11.82
C PHE A 212 18.21 -15.94 -10.68
N ARG A 213 18.46 -14.80 -10.09
CA ARG A 213 19.28 -14.70 -8.88
C ARG A 213 18.53 -13.85 -7.85
N PHE A 214 18.57 -14.28 -6.60
CA PHE A 214 18.07 -13.46 -5.49
C PHE A 214 19.29 -13.04 -4.65
N ILE A 215 19.48 -11.74 -4.50
CA ILE A 215 20.54 -11.16 -3.70
C ILE A 215 19.89 -10.57 -2.45
N ASP A 216 20.11 -11.21 -1.31
CA ASP A 216 19.71 -10.66 -0.01
C ASP A 216 20.52 -9.38 0.26
N THR A 217 19.84 -8.25 0.30
CA THR A 217 20.46 -6.93 0.47
C THR A 217 21.13 -6.77 1.82
N ALA A 218 20.67 -7.49 2.86
CA ALA A 218 21.33 -7.51 4.17
C ALA A 218 22.75 -8.08 4.13
N THR A 219 23.08 -8.86 3.09
CA THR A 219 24.43 -9.45 2.91
C THR A 219 25.37 -8.57 2.09
N VAL A 220 24.86 -7.48 1.52
CA VAL A 220 25.63 -6.57 0.66
C VAL A 220 26.23 -5.45 1.50
N THR A 221 27.52 -5.17 1.29
CA THR A 221 28.14 -3.99 1.92
C THR A 221 27.54 -2.72 1.31
N PRO A 222 26.96 -1.84 2.12
CA PRO A 222 26.36 -0.61 1.61
C PRO A 222 27.38 0.30 0.92
N ASP A 223 26.93 1.02 -0.11
CA ASP A 223 27.69 2.13 -0.66
C ASP A 223 27.88 3.22 0.42
N PRO A 224 29.11 3.73 0.65
CA PRO A 224 29.37 4.69 1.73
C PRO A 224 28.56 6.00 1.63
N ALA A 225 28.25 6.48 0.41
CA ALA A 225 27.49 7.72 0.23
C ALA A 225 26.01 7.48 0.54
N SER A 226 25.45 6.35 0.10
CA SER A 226 24.08 5.96 0.40
C SER A 226 23.90 5.70 1.89
N GLN A 227 24.84 5.02 2.54
CA GLN A 227 24.81 4.78 3.99
C GLN A 227 24.86 6.09 4.77
N ALA A 228 25.78 7.01 4.43
CA ALA A 228 25.89 8.29 5.11
C ALA A 228 24.60 9.13 5.01
N LEU A 229 23.93 9.09 3.85
CA LEU A 229 22.64 9.77 3.67
C LEU A 229 21.55 9.10 4.51
N ALA A 230 21.46 7.77 4.50
CA ALA A 230 20.51 7.01 5.31
C ALA A 230 20.72 7.27 6.82
N ASP A 231 21.97 7.30 7.29
CA ASP A 231 22.31 7.63 8.69
C ASP A 231 21.84 9.04 9.08
N THR A 232 21.90 10.00 8.14
CA THR A 232 21.40 11.36 8.37
C THR A 232 19.87 11.37 8.60
N PHE A 233 19.13 10.59 7.81
CA PHE A 233 17.69 10.43 8.00
C PHE A 233 17.36 9.71 9.31
N ALA A 234 18.09 8.63 9.62
CA ALA A 234 17.92 7.89 10.87
C ALA A 234 18.16 8.77 12.10
N ALA A 235 19.24 9.56 12.10
CA ALA A 235 19.57 10.48 13.20
C ALA A 235 18.47 11.53 13.41
N LYS A 236 17.93 12.11 12.32
CA LYS A 236 16.83 13.07 12.38
C LYS A 236 15.55 12.46 12.97
N LEU A 237 15.26 11.20 12.61
CA LEU A 237 14.16 10.43 13.19
C LEU A 237 14.38 10.18 14.68
N ASP A 238 15.58 9.73 15.08
CA ASP A 238 15.89 9.42 16.47
C ASP A 238 15.72 10.63 17.40
N GLU A 239 16.18 11.80 16.97
CA GLU A 239 16.05 13.03 17.73
C GLU A 239 14.57 13.41 17.98
N THR A 240 13.70 13.20 17.01
CA THR A 240 12.29 13.62 17.08
C THR A 240 11.38 12.56 17.71
N LEU A 241 11.68 11.29 17.49
CA LEU A 241 10.78 10.17 17.77
C LEU A 241 11.09 9.38 19.04
N GLY A 242 12.27 9.56 19.64
CA GLY A 242 12.66 8.87 20.88
C GLY A 242 11.95 9.39 22.14
N VAL A 243 11.08 10.39 22.01
CA VAL A 243 10.36 10.96 23.15
C VAL A 243 9.35 9.94 23.69
N GLU A 244 9.53 9.57 24.98
CA GLU A 244 8.56 8.73 25.71
C GLU A 244 7.26 9.50 25.93
N ILE A 245 6.13 8.90 25.56
CA ILE A 245 4.78 9.48 25.67
C ILE A 245 3.91 8.77 26.71
N GLY A 246 4.30 7.59 27.18
CA GLY A 246 3.55 6.84 28.19
C GLY A 246 4.05 5.40 28.36
N THR A 247 3.30 4.64 29.16
CA THR A 247 3.61 3.23 29.47
C THR A 247 2.39 2.36 29.23
N ALA A 248 2.57 1.24 28.51
CA ALA A 248 1.56 0.21 28.38
C ALA A 248 1.58 -0.71 29.62
N GLU A 249 0.53 -0.71 30.44
CA GLU A 249 0.42 -1.60 31.61
C GLU A 249 0.02 -3.02 31.22
N THR A 250 -0.60 -3.20 30.06
CA THR A 250 -0.97 -4.49 29.45
C THR A 250 -0.20 -4.74 28.18
N ALA A 251 -0.07 -6.00 27.76
CA ALA A 251 0.49 -6.34 26.47
C ALA A 251 -0.44 -5.88 25.35
N MET A 252 0.16 -5.36 24.25
CA MET A 252 -0.60 -4.94 23.08
C MET A 252 -0.15 -5.72 21.84
N ASP A 253 -1.08 -5.88 20.88
CA ASP A 253 -0.88 -6.62 19.66
C ASP A 253 -1.36 -5.80 18.45
N SER A 254 -0.46 -5.57 17.50
CA SER A 254 -0.75 -4.93 16.23
C SER A 254 -0.42 -5.83 15.03
N ARG A 255 -0.14 -7.11 15.25
CA ARG A 255 0.22 -8.03 14.16
C ARG A 255 -0.85 -8.05 13.09
N ARG A 256 -0.40 -8.04 11.84
CA ARG A 256 -1.26 -7.93 10.64
C ARG A 256 -2.43 -8.91 10.65
N ASN A 257 -2.19 -10.18 11.02
CA ASN A 257 -3.23 -11.19 11.09
C ASN A 257 -4.27 -10.93 12.19
N VAL A 258 -3.89 -10.24 13.28
CA VAL A 258 -4.78 -9.85 14.38
C VAL A 258 -5.62 -8.64 13.98
N VAL A 259 -4.99 -7.51 13.63
CA VAL A 259 -5.73 -6.28 13.30
C VAL A 259 -6.63 -6.42 12.06
N ARG A 260 -6.44 -7.46 11.23
CA ARG A 260 -7.23 -7.73 10.01
C ARG A 260 -8.17 -8.92 10.13
N GLY A 261 -8.39 -9.48 11.31
CA GLY A 261 -9.21 -10.69 11.48
C GLY A 261 -9.98 -10.79 12.78
N GLU A 262 -9.56 -10.04 13.79
CA GLU A 262 -10.15 -10.08 15.15
C GLU A 262 -9.93 -8.75 15.88
N GLU A 263 -10.53 -8.61 17.06
CA GLU A 263 -10.31 -7.45 17.93
C GLU A 263 -8.85 -7.39 18.38
N ALA A 264 -8.21 -6.24 18.18
CA ALA A 264 -6.82 -6.01 18.53
C ALA A 264 -6.69 -4.94 19.62
N THR A 265 -5.82 -5.16 20.62
CA THR A 265 -5.55 -4.18 21.68
C THR A 265 -5.00 -2.87 21.14
N MET A 266 -4.15 -2.91 20.08
CA MET A 266 -3.71 -1.69 19.40
C MET A 266 -4.86 -1.01 18.64
N GLY A 267 -5.74 -1.79 18.01
CA GLY A 267 -6.95 -1.27 17.36
C GLY A 267 -7.88 -0.58 18.35
N ASN A 268 -8.05 -1.16 19.54
CA ASN A 268 -8.83 -0.56 20.63
C ASN A 268 -8.21 0.77 21.09
N LEU A 269 -6.89 0.82 21.31
CA LEU A 269 -6.19 2.07 21.66
C LEU A 269 -6.41 3.18 20.63
N ILE A 270 -6.21 2.86 19.35
CA ILE A 270 -6.34 3.84 18.26
C ILE A 270 -7.77 4.38 18.18
N THR A 271 -8.75 3.48 18.17
CA THR A 271 -10.17 3.88 18.04
C THR A 271 -10.69 4.61 19.28
N ASP A 272 -10.20 4.26 20.48
CA ASP A 272 -10.50 5.01 21.70
C ASP A 272 -9.94 6.42 21.67
N ALA A 273 -8.72 6.59 21.17
CA ALA A 273 -8.09 7.89 21.00
C ALA A 273 -8.85 8.77 20.00
N MET A 274 -9.21 8.21 18.82
CA MET A 274 -10.02 8.92 17.81
C MET A 274 -11.37 9.37 18.39
N ARG A 275 -12.05 8.48 19.11
CA ARG A 275 -13.32 8.79 19.74
C ARG A 275 -13.18 9.84 20.84
N ALA A 276 -12.17 9.75 21.69
CA ALA A 276 -11.89 10.72 22.75
C ALA A 276 -11.55 12.10 22.19
N ALA A 277 -10.72 12.17 21.16
CA ALA A 277 -10.33 13.44 20.53
C ALA A 277 -11.51 14.19 19.88
N THR A 278 -12.50 13.45 19.40
CA THR A 278 -13.62 14.02 18.62
C THR A 278 -14.93 14.13 19.39
N GLY A 279 -15.08 13.40 20.49
CA GLY A 279 -16.35 13.28 21.22
C GLY A 279 -17.44 12.55 20.39
N ALA A 280 -17.03 11.72 19.42
CA ALA A 280 -17.95 10.92 18.62
C ALA A 280 -18.62 9.80 19.45
N ASP A 281 -19.80 9.35 18.99
CA ASP A 281 -20.50 8.23 19.62
C ASP A 281 -19.73 6.94 19.41
N VAL A 282 -19.17 6.76 18.21
CA VAL A 282 -18.41 5.57 17.81
C VAL A 282 -17.19 5.98 16.97
N ALA A 283 -16.18 5.11 16.93
CA ALA A 283 -15.04 5.22 16.03
C ALA A 283 -14.85 3.93 15.25
N ILE A 284 -14.44 4.05 13.99
CA ILE A 284 -14.09 2.93 13.08
C ILE A 284 -12.74 3.23 12.44
N MET A 285 -11.81 2.28 12.56
CA MET A 285 -10.51 2.31 11.90
C MET A 285 -10.31 1.02 11.11
N ASN A 286 -9.88 1.11 9.86
CA ASN A 286 -9.53 -0.07 9.06
C ASN A 286 -8.20 -0.68 9.53
N GLY A 287 -8.14 -2.00 9.65
CA GLY A 287 -6.94 -2.73 10.05
C GLY A 287 -5.77 -2.55 9.07
N GLY A 288 -6.06 -2.19 7.81
CA GLY A 288 -5.06 -1.82 6.80
C GLY A 288 -4.28 -0.55 7.13
N GLY A 289 -4.88 0.35 7.91
CA GLY A 289 -4.23 1.56 8.40
C GLY A 289 -3.28 1.34 9.58
N ILE A 290 -3.26 0.14 10.19
CA ILE A 290 -2.41 -0.23 11.33
C ILE A 290 -1.25 -1.09 10.82
N ARG A 291 0.00 -0.62 10.93
CA ARG A 291 1.15 -1.14 10.16
C ARG A 291 2.33 -1.63 10.99
N GLY A 292 2.29 -1.53 12.33
CA GLY A 292 3.41 -1.92 13.18
C GLY A 292 3.79 -3.38 13.12
N ASP A 293 2.82 -4.27 12.86
CA ASP A 293 2.98 -5.74 12.73
C ASP A 293 3.82 -6.37 13.84
N ARG A 294 3.54 -5.98 15.10
CA ARG A 294 4.35 -6.35 16.26
C ARG A 294 3.53 -6.47 17.55
N THR A 295 4.17 -6.95 18.59
CA THR A 295 3.65 -6.96 19.96
C THR A 295 4.43 -6.01 20.85
N TYR A 296 3.77 -5.51 21.90
CA TYR A 296 4.37 -4.73 22.97
C TYR A 296 4.14 -5.47 24.27
N ASP A 297 5.19 -5.65 25.07
CA ASP A 297 5.09 -6.29 26.37
C ASP A 297 4.40 -5.38 27.41
N ALA A 298 3.78 -5.98 28.41
CA ALA A 298 3.32 -5.23 29.58
C ALA A 298 4.50 -4.52 30.26
N GLY A 299 4.34 -3.23 30.56
CA GLY A 299 5.39 -2.36 31.06
C GLY A 299 6.23 -1.66 29.98
N ALA A 300 5.93 -1.88 28.69
CA ALA A 300 6.64 -1.23 27.61
C ALA A 300 6.48 0.28 27.65
N LYS A 301 7.59 1.01 27.49
CA LYS A 301 7.62 2.45 27.27
C LYS A 301 7.24 2.72 25.83
N LEU A 302 6.23 3.54 25.63
CA LEU A 302 5.78 3.95 24.30
C LEU A 302 6.40 5.28 23.96
N THR A 303 6.90 5.38 22.74
CA THR A 303 7.51 6.59 22.16
C THR A 303 6.65 7.08 21.00
N ARG A 304 6.90 8.30 20.55
CA ARG A 304 6.30 8.83 19.32
C ARG A 304 6.58 7.93 18.12
N ARG A 305 7.79 7.33 18.08
CA ARG A 305 8.17 6.36 17.06
C ARG A 305 7.20 5.19 17.00
N ASP A 306 6.83 4.63 18.14
CA ASP A 306 5.94 3.48 18.20
C ASP A 306 4.59 3.82 17.56
N ILE A 307 4.00 4.96 17.88
CA ILE A 307 2.70 5.36 17.32
C ILE A 307 2.80 5.64 15.81
N LEU A 308 3.87 6.30 15.37
CA LEU A 308 4.05 6.59 13.94
C LEU A 308 4.43 5.35 13.12
N THR A 309 5.03 4.33 13.76
CA THR A 309 5.19 3.00 13.14
C THR A 309 3.86 2.31 12.93
N GLU A 310 2.94 2.45 13.90
CA GLU A 310 1.58 1.90 13.78
C GLU A 310 0.75 2.64 12.73
N LEU A 311 0.94 3.96 12.57
CA LEU A 311 0.11 4.86 11.77
C LEU A 311 0.95 5.72 10.81
N PRO A 312 1.62 5.13 9.81
CA PRO A 312 2.61 5.83 8.98
C PRO A 312 2.02 6.68 7.84
N PHE A 313 0.72 6.54 7.51
CA PHE A 313 0.12 7.14 6.31
C PHE A 313 -0.24 8.62 6.43
N GLY A 314 -0.17 9.20 7.62
CA GLY A 314 -0.56 10.60 7.83
C GLY A 314 -2.08 10.85 7.71
N ASN A 315 -2.90 9.81 7.88
CA ASN A 315 -4.36 9.94 7.84
C ASN A 315 -4.87 10.91 8.93
N VAL A 316 -5.95 11.60 8.60
CA VAL A 316 -6.61 12.59 9.45
C VAL A 316 -7.87 12.00 10.07
N THR A 317 -8.12 12.27 11.35
CA THR A 317 -9.37 11.91 12.02
C THR A 317 -10.50 12.82 11.54
N MET A 318 -11.52 12.23 10.98
CA MET A 318 -12.72 12.89 10.45
C MET A 318 -13.94 12.48 11.26
N VAL A 319 -14.95 13.36 11.32
CA VAL A 319 -16.24 13.05 11.97
C VAL A 319 -17.38 13.29 10.98
N THR A 320 -18.21 12.29 10.83
CA THR A 320 -19.42 12.34 10.00
C THR A 320 -20.66 11.93 10.77
N GLU A 321 -21.83 12.49 10.43
CA GLU A 321 -23.12 12.06 10.95
C GLU A 321 -23.72 11.01 10.01
N LEU A 322 -23.98 9.81 10.52
CA LEU A 322 -24.51 8.69 9.74
C LEU A 322 -25.72 8.04 10.44
N PRO A 323 -26.77 7.65 9.70
CA PRO A 323 -27.79 6.77 10.24
C PRO A 323 -27.21 5.39 10.53
N GLY A 324 -27.76 4.70 11.54
CA GLY A 324 -27.29 3.37 11.94
C GLY A 324 -27.28 2.34 10.80
N ALA A 325 -28.20 2.47 9.84
CA ALA A 325 -28.21 1.61 8.66
C ALA A 325 -26.89 1.73 7.83
N GLN A 326 -26.29 2.93 7.74
CA GLN A 326 -25.00 3.11 7.04
C GLN A 326 -23.83 2.55 7.86
N ILE A 327 -23.91 2.63 9.19
CA ILE A 327 -22.92 2.00 10.08
C ILE A 327 -22.95 0.47 9.89
N LEU A 328 -24.15 -0.13 9.82
CA LEU A 328 -24.27 -1.57 9.55
C LEU A 328 -23.66 -1.95 8.21
N LEU A 329 -23.91 -1.19 7.15
CA LEU A 329 -23.29 -1.43 5.84
C LEU A 329 -21.77 -1.29 5.86
N ALA A 330 -21.23 -0.35 6.65
CA ALA A 330 -19.79 -0.21 6.83
C ALA A 330 -19.19 -1.42 7.56
N LEU A 331 -19.87 -1.95 8.59
CA LEU A 331 -19.43 -3.16 9.28
C LEU A 331 -19.52 -4.42 8.40
N GLU A 332 -20.55 -4.53 7.54
CA GLU A 332 -20.65 -5.61 6.55
C GLU A 332 -19.49 -5.55 5.55
N ASN A 333 -19.14 -4.35 5.08
CA ASN A 333 -17.95 -4.19 4.25
C ASN A 333 -16.67 -4.62 4.99
N ALA A 334 -16.54 -4.23 6.26
CA ALA A 334 -15.38 -4.56 7.09
C ALA A 334 -15.09 -6.07 7.14
N VAL A 335 -16.14 -6.89 7.29
CA VAL A 335 -15.99 -8.35 7.44
C VAL A 335 -16.15 -9.11 6.10
N SER A 336 -16.40 -8.40 5.00
CA SER A 336 -16.71 -9.02 3.69
C SER A 336 -15.58 -9.88 3.10
N GLN A 337 -14.32 -9.64 3.53
CA GLN A 337 -13.12 -10.34 3.06
C GLN A 337 -12.20 -10.77 4.22
N VAL A 338 -12.77 -11.04 5.38
CA VAL A 338 -11.98 -11.41 6.58
C VAL A 338 -11.14 -12.67 6.35
N GLU A 339 -11.62 -13.63 5.58
CA GLU A 339 -10.90 -14.86 5.21
C GLU A 339 -9.64 -14.62 4.37
N LYS A 340 -9.53 -13.43 3.75
CA LYS A 340 -8.36 -13.02 2.97
C LYS A 340 -7.36 -12.18 3.79
N GLY A 341 -7.67 -11.85 5.05
CA GLY A 341 -6.87 -10.92 5.84
C GLY A 341 -6.81 -9.51 5.24
N SER A 342 -7.91 -9.09 4.58
CA SER A 342 -7.99 -7.79 3.90
C SER A 342 -7.89 -6.62 4.87
N GLY A 343 -7.28 -5.52 4.43
CA GLY A 343 -7.13 -4.28 5.21
C GLY A 343 -8.43 -3.63 5.65
N ARG A 344 -9.55 -3.93 4.97
CA ARG A 344 -10.88 -3.40 5.29
C ARG A 344 -11.45 -3.84 6.64
N PHE A 345 -10.90 -4.87 7.29
CA PHE A 345 -11.39 -5.31 8.61
C PHE A 345 -11.37 -4.14 9.60
N ALA A 346 -12.51 -3.91 10.30
CA ALA A 346 -12.65 -2.79 11.22
C ALA A 346 -12.14 -3.11 12.62
N GLN A 347 -11.45 -2.14 13.23
CA GLN A 347 -11.31 -1.98 14.68
C GLN A 347 -12.26 -0.88 15.12
N VAL A 348 -12.89 -1.01 16.30
CA VAL A 348 -13.99 -0.13 16.70
C VAL A 348 -13.90 0.36 18.15
N SER A 349 -14.52 1.52 18.42
CA SER A 349 -14.74 2.04 19.77
C SER A 349 -16.16 2.59 19.93
N GLY A 350 -16.71 2.52 21.15
CA GLY A 350 -18.06 2.98 21.45
C GLY A 350 -19.17 2.04 20.95
N MET A 351 -18.81 0.95 20.30
CA MET A 351 -19.71 -0.08 19.79
C MET A 351 -19.16 -1.49 19.96
N THR A 352 -20.06 -2.47 19.88
CA THR A 352 -19.72 -3.90 19.75
C THR A 352 -20.53 -4.51 18.61
N PHE A 353 -19.99 -5.56 17.99
CA PHE A 353 -20.73 -6.37 17.03
C PHE A 353 -20.22 -7.80 16.97
N ALA A 354 -21.07 -8.72 16.47
CA ALA A 354 -20.67 -10.08 16.15
C ALA A 354 -20.70 -10.28 14.62
N PHE A 355 -19.91 -11.23 14.13
CA PHE A 355 -19.94 -11.60 12.71
C PHE A 355 -19.72 -13.09 12.50
N ASP A 356 -20.37 -13.66 11.49
CA ASP A 356 -20.20 -15.02 11.00
C ASP A 356 -19.49 -15.02 9.66
N ALA A 357 -18.22 -15.45 9.65
CA ALA A 357 -17.42 -15.53 8.43
C ALA A 357 -17.92 -16.58 7.41
N SER A 358 -18.75 -17.54 7.84
CA SER A 358 -19.34 -18.57 6.98
C SER A 358 -20.56 -18.10 6.22
N ALA A 359 -21.19 -16.99 6.65
CA ALA A 359 -22.30 -16.37 5.94
C ALA A 359 -21.87 -15.62 4.68
N GLU A 360 -22.82 -15.37 3.78
CA GLU A 360 -22.54 -14.55 2.58
C GLU A 360 -22.12 -13.12 2.95
N ALA A 361 -21.19 -12.55 2.19
CA ALA A 361 -20.80 -11.16 2.37
C ALA A 361 -22.01 -10.23 2.21
N GLY A 362 -22.22 -9.31 3.15
CA GLY A 362 -23.40 -8.45 3.25
C GLY A 362 -24.50 -8.99 4.17
N ALA A 363 -24.30 -10.17 4.79
CA ALA A 363 -25.21 -10.77 5.77
C ALA A 363 -24.43 -11.45 6.92
N ARG A 364 -23.25 -10.95 7.24
CA ARG A 364 -22.32 -11.52 8.24
C ARG A 364 -22.48 -10.90 9.63
N VAL A 365 -22.91 -9.64 9.70
CA VAL A 365 -22.91 -8.86 10.94
C VAL A 365 -24.21 -9.04 11.73
N SER A 366 -24.09 -9.22 13.02
CA SER A 366 -25.19 -9.30 13.98
C SER A 366 -24.85 -8.62 15.30
N ASP A 367 -25.85 -8.46 16.16
CA ASP A 367 -25.71 -7.98 17.54
C ASP A 367 -24.95 -6.65 17.69
N VAL A 368 -25.21 -5.72 16.75
CA VAL A 368 -24.55 -4.41 16.80
C VAL A 368 -25.14 -3.57 17.92
N MET A 369 -24.28 -3.19 18.89
CA MET A 369 -24.64 -2.36 20.02
C MET A 369 -23.83 -1.07 20.01
N VAL A 370 -24.44 0.06 20.34
CA VAL A 370 -23.77 1.35 20.54
C VAL A 370 -24.12 1.84 21.93
N ALA A 371 -23.07 2.11 22.73
CA ALA A 371 -23.20 2.51 24.14
C ALA A 371 -24.12 1.56 24.96
N GLY A 372 -24.07 0.25 24.66
CA GLY A 372 -24.85 -0.79 25.33
C GLY A 372 -26.31 -0.91 24.90
N ALA A 373 -26.76 -0.16 23.90
CA ALA A 373 -28.10 -0.28 23.29
C ALA A 373 -27.99 -0.81 21.85
N ALA A 374 -29.02 -1.53 21.38
CA ALA A 374 -29.05 -2.01 19.99
C ALA A 374 -28.95 -0.85 19.00
N LEU A 375 -28.21 -1.04 17.91
CA LEU A 375 -28.10 -0.06 16.83
C LEU A 375 -29.48 0.20 16.21
N GLU A 376 -29.90 1.45 16.19
CA GLU A 376 -31.17 1.89 15.59
C GLU A 376 -30.92 2.39 14.16
N ALA A 377 -31.54 1.75 13.17
CA ALA A 377 -31.25 2.00 11.74
C ALA A 377 -31.40 3.46 11.32
N ASP A 378 -32.41 4.16 11.81
CA ASP A 378 -32.73 5.53 11.42
C ASP A 378 -32.13 6.60 12.34
N LYS A 379 -31.57 6.20 13.48
CA LYS A 379 -30.93 7.12 14.42
C LYS A 379 -29.58 7.61 13.87
N ILE A 380 -29.36 8.90 13.98
CA ILE A 380 -28.10 9.52 13.57
C ILE A 380 -27.05 9.38 14.68
N TYR A 381 -25.87 8.91 14.30
CA TYR A 381 -24.71 8.77 15.17
C TYR A 381 -23.55 9.59 14.62
N LYS A 382 -22.74 10.16 15.51
CA LYS A 382 -21.46 10.75 15.18
C LYS A 382 -20.40 9.66 15.10
N VAL A 383 -19.80 9.52 13.93
CA VAL A 383 -18.83 8.46 13.64
C VAL A 383 -17.47 9.10 13.36
N ALA A 384 -16.47 8.78 14.18
CA ALA A 384 -15.08 9.12 13.91
C ALA A 384 -14.46 8.04 13.00
N VAL A 385 -13.81 8.46 11.93
CA VAL A 385 -13.15 7.60 10.95
C VAL A 385 -11.87 8.28 10.46
N ASN A 386 -10.98 7.57 9.79
CA ASN A 386 -9.93 8.26 9.06
C ASN A 386 -10.43 8.76 7.69
N ASP A 387 -9.75 9.76 7.14
CA ASP A 387 -10.08 10.39 5.85
C ASP A 387 -10.08 9.38 4.69
N TYR A 388 -9.19 8.39 4.72
CA TYR A 388 -9.07 7.35 3.70
C TYR A 388 -10.36 6.52 3.56
N ILE A 389 -10.86 5.91 4.66
CA ILE A 389 -12.10 5.13 4.59
C ILE A 389 -13.34 6.02 4.43
N LEU A 390 -13.30 7.27 4.90
CA LEU A 390 -14.38 8.24 4.65
C LEU A 390 -14.51 8.54 3.15
N GLY A 391 -13.40 8.60 2.44
CA GLY A 391 -13.32 8.77 0.98
C GLY A 391 -13.71 7.53 0.18
N GLY A 392 -14.06 6.42 0.85
CA GLY A 392 -14.45 5.16 0.21
C GLY A 392 -13.32 4.13 0.09
N GLY A 393 -12.12 4.45 0.58
CA GLY A 393 -10.99 3.52 0.63
C GLY A 393 -11.37 2.20 1.31
N ASP A 394 -10.72 1.11 0.93
CA ASP A 394 -11.07 -0.25 1.37
C ASP A 394 -12.53 -0.65 1.13
N GLY A 395 -13.24 0.02 0.18
CA GLY A 395 -14.64 -0.24 -0.16
C GLY A 395 -15.66 0.33 0.83
N TYR A 396 -15.30 1.26 1.69
CA TYR A 396 -16.19 1.89 2.68
C TYR A 396 -17.15 2.95 2.10
N ALA A 397 -17.73 2.71 0.93
CA ALA A 397 -18.65 3.66 0.28
C ALA A 397 -19.79 4.15 1.18
N ALA A 398 -20.25 3.32 2.13
CA ALA A 398 -21.31 3.67 3.08
C ALA A 398 -20.97 4.88 3.98
N LEU A 399 -19.69 5.14 4.26
CA LEU A 399 -19.25 6.24 5.12
C LEU A 399 -19.35 7.61 4.44
N GLY A 400 -19.21 7.68 3.12
CA GLY A 400 -19.20 8.92 2.34
C GLY A 400 -20.57 9.62 2.20
N GLY A 401 -21.66 8.93 2.58
CA GLY A 401 -23.05 9.47 2.44
C GLY A 401 -23.49 10.37 3.59
N GLY A 402 -22.66 10.57 4.62
CA GLY A 402 -23.01 11.32 5.82
C GLY A 402 -22.76 12.81 5.72
N LYS A 403 -23.32 13.54 6.70
CA LYS A 403 -22.99 14.96 6.87
C LYS A 403 -21.65 15.10 7.58
N LEU A 404 -20.64 15.60 6.86
CA LEU A 404 -19.32 15.85 7.40
C LEU A 404 -19.36 16.95 8.46
N LEU A 405 -18.83 16.66 9.67
CA LEU A 405 -18.72 17.62 10.77
C LEU A 405 -17.33 18.24 10.87
N THR A 406 -16.29 17.51 10.46
CA THR A 406 -14.90 17.96 10.42
C THR A 406 -14.43 17.90 8.97
N ASN A 407 -13.98 19.01 8.41
CA ASN A 407 -13.39 19.04 7.07
C ASN A 407 -11.89 18.67 7.13
N ALA A 408 -11.30 18.25 6.01
CA ALA A 408 -9.90 17.81 5.94
C ALA A 408 -8.88 18.86 6.40
N GLY A 409 -9.22 20.15 6.33
CA GLY A 409 -8.37 21.23 6.84
C GLY A 409 -8.48 21.48 8.35
N GLY A 410 -9.45 20.84 9.02
CA GLY A 410 -9.69 21.02 10.48
C GLY A 410 -9.51 19.74 11.30
N GLY A 411 -9.25 18.58 10.67
CA GLY A 411 -8.96 17.34 11.36
C GLY A 411 -7.50 17.24 11.82
N ASN A 412 -7.28 16.53 12.92
CA ASN A 412 -5.93 16.22 13.40
C ASN A 412 -5.45 14.88 12.84
N LEU A 413 -4.14 14.69 12.72
CA LEU A 413 -3.58 13.38 12.34
C LEU A 413 -4.01 12.32 13.36
N VAL A 414 -4.46 11.15 12.89
CA VAL A 414 -4.83 10.03 13.77
C VAL A 414 -3.68 9.69 14.73
N ALA A 415 -2.43 9.70 14.25
CA ALA A 415 -1.25 9.48 15.07
C ALA A 415 -1.12 10.53 16.20
N ASN A 416 -1.43 11.80 15.92
CA ASN A 416 -1.39 12.86 16.93
C ASN A 416 -2.49 12.69 17.99
N ASP A 417 -3.69 12.25 17.59
CA ASP A 417 -4.77 11.93 18.53
C ASP A 417 -4.37 10.80 19.47
N VAL A 418 -3.73 9.74 18.95
CA VAL A 418 -3.22 8.62 19.74
C VAL A 418 -2.10 9.07 20.68
N MET A 419 -1.13 9.88 20.19
CA MET A 419 -0.04 10.40 21.02
C MET A 419 -0.58 11.26 22.16
N ALA A 420 -1.48 12.20 21.87
CA ALA A 420 -2.09 13.06 22.86
C ALA A 420 -2.92 12.25 23.90
N TYR A 421 -3.62 11.22 23.46
CA TYR A 421 -4.39 10.33 24.33
C TYR A 421 -3.48 9.56 25.31
N VAL A 422 -2.37 8.99 24.79
CA VAL A 422 -1.38 8.28 25.62
C VAL A 422 -0.65 9.24 26.57
N GLU A 423 -0.22 10.41 26.08
CA GLU A 423 0.43 11.46 26.91
C GLU A 423 -0.51 11.95 28.04
N GLY A 424 -1.79 12.15 27.72
CA GLY A 424 -2.79 12.60 28.69
C GLY A 424 -3.06 11.62 29.81
N LEU A 425 -3.00 10.32 29.52
CA LEU A 425 -3.19 9.27 30.51
C LEU A 425 -1.89 8.87 31.23
N GLY A 426 -0.74 9.00 30.56
CA GLY A 426 0.59 8.59 31.05
C GLY A 426 0.77 7.07 31.14
N LYS A 427 -0.31 6.36 31.51
CA LYS A 427 -0.38 4.88 31.57
C LYS A 427 -1.64 4.42 30.87
N ILE A 428 -1.50 3.43 30.01
CA ILE A 428 -2.60 2.84 29.25
C ILE A 428 -2.67 1.33 29.50
N ALA A 429 -3.87 0.78 29.49
CA ALA A 429 -4.09 -0.64 29.72
C ALA A 429 -5.15 -1.21 28.73
N PRO A 430 -4.95 -1.08 27.40
CA PRO A 430 -5.90 -1.63 26.45
C PRO A 430 -5.95 -3.16 26.57
N THR A 431 -7.16 -3.71 26.51
CA THR A 431 -7.42 -5.16 26.56
C THR A 431 -8.37 -5.53 25.44
N VAL A 432 -8.47 -6.80 25.12
CA VAL A 432 -9.57 -7.33 24.32
C VAL A 432 -10.83 -7.33 25.19
N GLU A 433 -11.86 -6.61 24.77
CA GLU A 433 -13.06 -6.31 25.56
C GLU A 433 -14.33 -7.00 25.03
N GLY A 434 -14.20 -7.74 23.91
CA GLY A 434 -15.32 -8.35 23.22
C GLY A 434 -16.07 -7.37 22.32
N ARG A 435 -15.38 -6.32 21.85
CA ARG A 435 -15.98 -5.35 20.91
C ARG A 435 -16.32 -6.01 19.58
N ILE A 436 -15.54 -7.02 19.19
CA ILE A 436 -15.69 -7.76 17.93
C ILE A 436 -15.70 -9.25 18.25
N THR A 437 -16.84 -9.88 18.04
CA THR A 437 -17.01 -11.32 18.30
C THR A 437 -17.16 -12.10 17.02
N LYS A 438 -16.25 -13.04 16.76
CA LYS A 438 -16.35 -13.97 15.64
C LYS A 438 -17.19 -15.17 16.05
N LEU A 439 -18.26 -15.44 15.31
CA LEU A 439 -19.16 -16.58 15.51
C LEU A 439 -18.65 -17.82 14.73
N GLY A 440 -19.08 -19.00 15.14
CA GLY A 440 -18.89 -20.23 14.35
C GLY A 440 -17.48 -20.83 14.42
N GLN A 441 -16.72 -20.59 15.52
CA GLN A 441 -15.51 -21.38 15.83
C GLN A 441 -15.84 -22.64 16.60
#